data_1726f96257fc93943093fa77a726bb93
#
_entry.id   1726f96257fc93943093fa77a726bb93
#
_cell.length_a   1.000
_cell.length_b   1.000
_cell.length_c   1.000
_cell.angle_alpha   90.00
_cell.angle_beta   90.00
_cell.angle_gamma   90.00
#
_symmetry.space_group_name_H-M   'P 1'
#
loop_
_entity.id
_entity.type
_entity.pdbx_description
1 polymer ?
#
loop_
_entity_poly.entity_id
_entity_poly.type
_entity_poly.pdbx_seq_one_letter_code
_entity_poly.pdbx_strand_id
1 'polypeptide(L)'
;MNELQKTNGGAMMQTTTTTSPAFNFFDPVQFDTMQRVCSFFASSDLVPDNYKAQLKPLPAGADENTIAAIKAENTAIKTKAIANCMIAVEVASRIGASPLMVMQNMAVIYGRPSWSSKFLIATVNSCGRFEPLQFRFTDKGALGMVDYTDYTYNPQTRRKEAITKQFDGKKIHDIECVAFTTKRGSDGVLESSPVSVRLAVQEGWFTKNGSKWQTMTKQMLMYRAASMWTNAYAPELSMGMRTVEEQQDIYTEYEDVTAEVAAEKENNANKKRISLDMGNGKTQVVNTETGEIQPKKTAAKETPDNAPKASENANNTPNPGF
;
A
#
# COMPACT_ATOMS: atom_id res chain seq x y z
N MET A 1 -71.75 -15.01 -31.78
CA MET A 1 -70.58 -15.87 -31.74
C MET A 1 -69.38 -15.00 -32.11
N ASN A 2 -68.65 -14.46 -31.18
CA ASN A 2 -67.43 -13.67 -31.40
C ASN A 2 -66.34 -14.36 -30.67
N GLU A 3 -65.40 -14.94 -31.42
CA GLU A 3 -64.15 -15.50 -30.89
C GLU A 3 -63.21 -14.37 -30.47
N LEU A 4 -62.83 -14.35 -29.22
CA LEU A 4 -61.78 -13.51 -28.68
C LEU A 4 -60.45 -14.17 -28.99
N GLN A 5 -59.67 -13.60 -29.92
CA GLN A 5 -58.27 -13.94 -30.14
C GLN A 5 -57.43 -13.59 -28.90
N LYS A 6 -56.81 -14.61 -28.32
CA LYS A 6 -55.74 -14.45 -27.32
C LYS A 6 -54.47 -14.00 -28.02
N THR A 7 -54.06 -12.76 -27.83
CA THR A 7 -52.71 -12.30 -28.17
C THR A 7 -51.74 -12.70 -27.04
N ASN A 8 -51.00 -13.78 -27.30
CA ASN A 8 -49.78 -14.10 -26.54
C ASN A 8 -48.67 -13.19 -27.03
N GLY A 9 -48.29 -12.21 -26.25
CA GLY A 9 -47.18 -11.30 -26.50
C GLY A 9 -46.37 -11.03 -25.23
N GLY A 10 -45.90 -12.09 -24.59
CA GLY A 10 -44.87 -11.98 -23.59
C GLY A 10 -43.50 -11.83 -24.27
N ALA A 11 -43.13 -10.63 -24.65
CA ALA A 11 -41.76 -10.35 -25.02
C ALA A 11 -40.93 -10.46 -23.74
N MET A 12 -40.23 -11.59 -23.57
CA MET A 12 -39.14 -11.73 -22.65
C MET A 12 -38.10 -10.67 -23.02
N MET A 13 -37.99 -9.62 -22.20
CA MET A 13 -36.89 -8.66 -22.26
C MET A 13 -35.65 -9.45 -21.91
N GLN A 14 -34.91 -9.92 -22.92
CA GLN A 14 -33.56 -10.40 -22.75
C GLN A 14 -32.75 -9.21 -22.29
N THR A 15 -32.44 -9.16 -20.99
CA THR A 15 -31.36 -8.33 -20.46
C THR A 15 -30.06 -8.86 -21.05
N THR A 16 -29.70 -8.35 -22.21
CA THR A 16 -28.34 -8.44 -22.70
C THR A 16 -27.49 -7.69 -21.68
N THR A 17 -26.82 -8.42 -20.85
CA THR A 17 -25.64 -7.94 -20.10
C THR A 17 -24.63 -7.53 -21.16
N THR A 18 -24.70 -6.29 -21.63
CA THR A 18 -23.61 -5.65 -22.35
C THR A 18 -22.46 -5.51 -21.37
N THR A 19 -21.64 -6.54 -21.32
CA THR A 19 -20.28 -6.40 -20.82
C THR A 19 -19.64 -5.35 -21.72
N SER A 20 -19.47 -4.13 -21.18
CA SER A 20 -18.66 -3.12 -21.85
C SER A 20 -17.34 -3.77 -22.22
N PRO A 21 -16.88 -3.66 -23.47
CA PRO A 21 -15.63 -4.27 -23.88
C PRO A 21 -14.54 -3.78 -22.92
N ALA A 22 -13.83 -4.72 -22.31
CA ALA A 22 -12.71 -4.39 -21.43
C ALA A 22 -11.77 -3.45 -22.16
N PHE A 23 -11.37 -2.36 -21.52
CA PHE A 23 -10.46 -1.39 -22.08
C PHE A 23 -9.16 -2.08 -22.52
N ASN A 24 -8.75 -1.84 -23.76
CA ASN A 24 -7.52 -2.42 -24.31
C ASN A 24 -6.38 -1.39 -24.27
N PHE A 25 -5.45 -1.54 -23.33
CA PHE A 25 -4.26 -0.69 -23.21
C PHE A 25 -3.33 -0.75 -24.44
N PHE A 26 -3.42 -1.78 -25.24
CA PHE A 26 -2.58 -1.98 -26.43
C PHE A 26 -3.21 -1.39 -27.70
N ASP A 27 -4.44 -0.86 -27.61
CA ASP A 27 -5.07 -0.12 -28.69
C ASP A 27 -4.69 1.37 -28.57
N PRO A 28 -3.92 1.93 -29.53
CA PRO A 28 -3.45 3.32 -29.44
C PRO A 28 -4.60 4.35 -29.37
N VAL A 29 -5.72 4.10 -30.05
CA VAL A 29 -6.86 5.02 -30.10
C VAL A 29 -7.60 5.03 -28.76
N GLN A 30 -7.82 3.86 -28.17
CA GLN A 30 -8.43 3.74 -26.86
C GLN A 30 -7.52 4.34 -25.77
N PHE A 31 -6.22 4.07 -25.84
CA PHE A 31 -5.23 4.62 -24.93
C PHE A 31 -5.18 6.16 -24.96
N ASP A 32 -5.12 6.75 -26.16
CA ASP A 32 -5.13 8.23 -26.31
C ASP A 32 -6.44 8.84 -25.80
N THR A 33 -7.58 8.21 -26.08
CA THR A 33 -8.88 8.64 -25.57
C THR A 33 -8.92 8.59 -24.06
N MET A 34 -8.45 7.50 -23.43
CA MET A 34 -8.38 7.38 -21.97
C MET A 34 -7.45 8.43 -21.38
N GLN A 35 -6.28 8.66 -21.97
CA GLN A 35 -5.33 9.67 -21.52
C GLN A 35 -5.96 11.08 -21.51
N ARG A 36 -6.72 11.43 -22.54
CA ARG A 36 -7.47 12.70 -22.60
C ARG A 36 -8.54 12.80 -21.52
N VAL A 37 -9.34 11.75 -21.32
CA VAL A 37 -10.36 11.69 -20.26
C VAL A 37 -9.70 11.81 -18.89
N CYS A 38 -8.62 11.07 -18.65
CA CYS A 38 -7.89 11.11 -17.37
C CYS A 38 -7.21 12.45 -17.13
N SER A 39 -6.74 13.15 -18.17
CA SER A 39 -6.24 14.52 -18.06
C SER A 39 -7.34 15.48 -17.59
N PHE A 40 -8.58 15.26 -18.00
CA PHE A 40 -9.74 16.03 -17.55
C PHE A 40 -10.02 15.76 -16.06
N PHE A 41 -10.05 14.51 -15.63
CA PHE A 41 -10.19 14.15 -14.21
C PHE A 41 -9.07 14.76 -13.35
N ALA A 42 -7.81 14.65 -13.80
CA ALA A 42 -6.65 15.17 -13.06
C ALA A 42 -6.67 16.69 -12.84
N SER A 43 -7.45 17.44 -13.63
CA SER A 43 -7.65 18.89 -13.49
C SER A 43 -8.91 19.26 -12.69
N SER A 44 -9.73 18.28 -12.28
CA SER A 44 -11.01 18.50 -11.60
C SER A 44 -10.82 18.68 -10.09
N ASP A 45 -11.61 19.58 -9.48
CA ASP A 45 -11.70 19.74 -8.03
C ASP A 45 -12.52 18.62 -7.34
N LEU A 46 -13.26 17.82 -8.12
CA LEU A 46 -14.10 16.73 -7.59
C LEU A 46 -13.35 15.41 -7.37
N VAL A 47 -12.08 15.33 -7.78
CA VAL A 47 -11.25 14.15 -7.53
C VAL A 47 -10.37 14.36 -6.29
N PRO A 48 -10.08 13.29 -5.51
CA PRO A 48 -9.16 13.38 -4.38
C PRO A 48 -7.74 13.76 -4.81
N ASP A 49 -6.95 14.29 -3.87
CA ASP A 49 -5.60 14.81 -4.11
C ASP A 49 -4.64 13.80 -4.78
N ASN A 50 -4.80 12.50 -4.51
CA ASN A 50 -4.01 11.46 -5.16
C ASN A 50 -4.20 11.35 -6.69
N TYR A 51 -5.32 11.88 -7.18
CA TYR A 51 -5.69 11.90 -8.60
C TYR A 51 -5.60 13.29 -9.22
N LYS A 52 -5.34 14.33 -8.42
CA LYS A 52 -5.32 15.72 -8.84
C LYS A 52 -3.90 16.19 -9.16
N ALA A 53 -3.74 16.90 -10.27
CA ALA A 53 -2.48 17.56 -10.63
C ALA A 53 -2.33 18.87 -9.87
N GLN A 54 -1.75 18.85 -8.69
CA GLN A 54 -1.46 20.03 -7.88
C GLN A 54 -0.20 20.73 -8.39
N LEU A 55 -0.35 21.59 -9.40
CA LEU A 55 0.79 22.26 -10.05
C LEU A 55 1.36 23.37 -9.15
N LYS A 56 2.69 23.47 -9.10
CA LYS A 56 3.39 24.54 -8.42
C LYS A 56 3.30 25.84 -9.23
N PRO A 57 2.98 26.97 -8.60
CA PRO A 57 2.97 28.26 -9.28
C PRO A 57 4.40 28.66 -9.70
N LEU A 58 4.52 29.36 -10.82
CA LEU A 58 5.79 29.95 -11.23
C LEU A 58 6.03 31.24 -10.44
N PRO A 59 7.14 31.36 -9.69
CA PRO A 59 7.44 32.58 -8.95
C PRO A 59 7.68 33.77 -9.90
N ALA A 60 7.13 34.93 -9.59
CA ALA A 60 7.39 36.12 -10.34
C ALA A 60 8.86 36.57 -10.18
N GLY A 61 9.59 36.75 -11.30
CA GLY A 61 10.98 37.16 -11.29
C GLY A 61 12.00 36.00 -11.10
N ALA A 62 11.56 34.74 -11.18
CA ALA A 62 12.47 33.62 -11.14
C ALA A 62 13.37 33.57 -12.38
N ASP A 63 14.61 33.10 -12.20
CA ASP A 63 15.55 32.84 -13.27
C ASP A 63 15.10 31.68 -14.18
N GLU A 64 15.64 31.62 -15.38
CA GLU A 64 15.26 30.65 -16.41
C GLU A 64 15.45 29.20 -15.97
N ASN A 65 16.53 28.92 -15.21
CA ASN A 65 16.79 27.59 -14.68
C ASN A 65 15.74 27.15 -13.65
N THR A 66 15.34 28.05 -12.74
CA THR A 66 14.28 27.79 -11.76
C THR A 66 12.93 27.57 -12.46
N ILE A 67 12.61 28.38 -13.49
CA ILE A 67 11.39 28.21 -14.28
C ILE A 67 11.40 26.85 -15.00
N ALA A 68 12.53 26.45 -15.60
CA ALA A 68 12.66 25.16 -16.26
C ALA A 68 12.50 23.97 -15.30
N ALA A 69 13.11 24.07 -14.11
CA ALA A 69 12.97 23.04 -13.06
C ALA A 69 11.50 22.89 -12.59
N ILE A 70 10.80 24.00 -12.30
CA ILE A 70 9.39 23.96 -11.88
C ILE A 70 8.48 23.41 -13.01
N LYS A 71 8.74 23.76 -14.26
CA LYS A 71 7.99 23.20 -15.41
C LYS A 71 8.20 21.70 -15.54
N ALA A 72 9.43 21.20 -15.37
CA ALA A 72 9.73 19.77 -15.39
C ALA A 72 9.01 19.03 -14.26
N GLU A 73 9.05 19.60 -13.04
CA GLU A 73 8.35 19.05 -11.88
C GLU A 73 6.82 19.04 -12.09
N ASN A 74 6.24 20.13 -12.58
CA ASN A 74 4.83 20.21 -12.90
C ASN A 74 4.41 19.17 -13.97
N THR A 75 5.28 18.90 -14.93
CA THR A 75 5.05 17.86 -15.93
C THR A 75 5.02 16.47 -15.25
N ALA A 76 5.95 16.18 -14.36
CA ALA A 76 5.97 14.93 -13.60
C ALA A 76 4.72 14.78 -12.72
N ILE A 77 4.31 15.83 -12.00
CA ILE A 77 3.07 15.86 -11.19
C ILE A 77 1.85 15.55 -12.06
N LYS A 78 1.71 16.22 -13.20
CA LYS A 78 0.61 16.01 -14.14
C LYS A 78 0.59 14.56 -14.66
N THR A 79 1.73 14.05 -15.09
CA THR A 79 1.86 12.68 -15.60
C THR A 79 1.47 11.65 -14.54
N LYS A 80 1.92 11.83 -13.30
CA LYS A 80 1.55 10.95 -12.18
C LYS A 80 0.05 10.97 -11.89
N ALA A 81 -0.56 12.16 -11.85
CA ALA A 81 -2.00 12.30 -11.62
C ALA A 81 -2.82 11.61 -12.73
N ILE A 82 -2.45 11.80 -13.99
CA ILE A 82 -3.09 11.14 -15.15
C ILE A 82 -2.96 9.62 -15.03
N ALA A 83 -1.78 9.10 -14.72
CA ALA A 83 -1.54 7.67 -14.55
C ALA A 83 -2.42 7.06 -13.43
N ASN A 84 -2.54 7.75 -12.28
CA ASN A 84 -3.43 7.34 -11.20
C ASN A 84 -4.90 7.32 -11.66
N CYS A 85 -5.35 8.34 -12.39
CA CYS A 85 -6.69 8.38 -12.97
C CYS A 85 -6.92 7.21 -13.95
N MET A 86 -5.94 6.86 -14.77
CA MET A 86 -6.05 5.75 -15.72
C MET A 86 -6.27 4.42 -14.99
N ILE A 87 -5.55 4.16 -13.90
CA ILE A 87 -5.75 2.97 -13.08
C ILE A 87 -7.16 2.95 -12.48
N ALA A 88 -7.65 4.08 -11.97
CA ALA A 88 -8.99 4.16 -11.40
C ALA A 88 -10.10 3.97 -12.46
N VAL A 89 -9.93 4.49 -13.66
CA VAL A 89 -10.86 4.30 -14.79
C VAL A 89 -10.87 2.83 -15.24
N GLU A 90 -9.71 2.19 -15.30
CA GLU A 90 -9.60 0.77 -15.63
C GLU A 90 -10.32 -0.10 -14.59
N VAL A 91 -10.09 0.14 -13.31
CA VAL A 91 -10.79 -0.54 -12.23
C VAL A 91 -12.30 -0.32 -12.32
N ALA A 92 -12.74 0.93 -12.55
CA ALA A 92 -14.15 1.27 -12.74
C ALA A 92 -14.81 0.48 -13.88
N SER A 93 -14.09 0.36 -15.00
CA SER A 93 -14.57 -0.42 -16.16
C SER A 93 -14.77 -1.90 -15.81
N ARG A 94 -13.85 -2.49 -15.05
CA ARG A 94 -13.94 -3.91 -14.65
C ARG A 94 -15.10 -4.20 -13.70
N ILE A 95 -15.37 -3.30 -12.75
CA ILE A 95 -16.46 -3.49 -11.76
C ILE A 95 -17.80 -2.90 -12.21
N GLY A 96 -17.85 -2.26 -13.37
CA GLY A 96 -19.07 -1.61 -13.88
C GLY A 96 -19.49 -0.39 -13.07
N ALA A 97 -18.55 0.30 -12.41
CA ALA A 97 -18.81 1.47 -11.58
C ALA A 97 -18.43 2.78 -12.29
N SER A 98 -18.93 3.91 -11.75
CA SER A 98 -18.49 5.24 -12.21
C SER A 98 -17.02 5.48 -11.84
N PRO A 99 -16.18 5.98 -12.77
CA PRO A 99 -14.79 6.34 -12.47
C PRO A 99 -14.64 7.29 -11.28
N LEU A 100 -15.49 8.30 -11.18
CA LEU A 100 -15.48 9.24 -10.06
C LEU A 100 -15.79 8.56 -8.72
N MET A 101 -16.75 7.63 -8.70
CA MET A 101 -17.07 6.85 -7.50
C MET A 101 -15.87 6.01 -7.06
N VAL A 102 -15.17 5.39 -8.01
CA VAL A 102 -13.95 4.63 -7.72
C VAL A 102 -12.86 5.54 -7.17
N MET A 103 -12.58 6.68 -7.82
CA MET A 103 -11.57 7.66 -7.34
C MET A 103 -11.86 8.15 -5.93
N GLN A 104 -13.12 8.40 -5.58
CA GLN A 104 -13.52 8.87 -4.25
C GLN A 104 -13.42 7.79 -3.16
N ASN A 105 -13.39 6.52 -3.52
CA ASN A 105 -13.40 5.39 -2.58
C ASN A 105 -12.15 4.51 -2.64
N MET A 106 -11.25 4.75 -3.58
CA MET A 106 -9.98 4.05 -3.72
C MET A 106 -8.83 4.97 -3.36
N ALA A 107 -8.07 4.60 -2.34
CA ALA A 107 -6.83 5.27 -1.96
C ALA A 107 -5.62 4.46 -2.42
N VAL A 108 -4.54 5.15 -2.80
CA VAL A 108 -3.26 4.52 -3.08
C VAL A 108 -2.38 4.66 -1.84
N ILE A 109 -2.13 3.56 -1.15
CA ILE A 109 -1.32 3.50 0.07
C ILE A 109 -0.05 2.71 -0.25
N TYR A 110 1.12 3.34 -0.14
CA TYR A 110 2.42 2.74 -0.49
C TYR A 110 2.44 2.06 -1.87
N GLY A 111 1.84 2.73 -2.87
CA GLY A 111 1.78 2.22 -4.24
C GLY A 111 0.74 1.13 -4.49
N ARG A 112 -0.06 0.76 -3.49
CA ARG A 112 -1.11 -0.26 -3.61
C ARG A 112 -2.50 0.37 -3.56
N PRO A 113 -3.37 0.11 -4.54
CA PRO A 113 -4.76 0.54 -4.48
C PRO A 113 -5.49 -0.20 -3.35
N SER A 114 -6.29 0.52 -2.61
CA SER A 114 -7.03 0.02 -1.45
C SER A 114 -8.42 0.63 -1.41
N TRP A 115 -9.43 -0.19 -1.10
CA TRP A 115 -10.81 0.27 -0.99
C TRP A 115 -11.11 0.92 0.35
N SER A 116 -11.98 1.92 0.39
CA SER A 116 -12.62 2.27 1.65
C SER A 116 -13.52 1.12 2.12
N SER A 117 -13.48 0.76 3.40
CA SER A 117 -14.34 -0.31 3.94
C SER A 117 -15.83 -0.03 3.72
N LYS A 118 -16.24 1.24 3.74
CA LYS A 118 -17.61 1.67 3.44
C LYS A 118 -18.01 1.30 2.01
N PHE A 119 -17.13 1.52 1.05
CA PHE A 119 -17.38 1.19 -0.34
C PHE A 119 -17.47 -0.32 -0.54
N LEU A 120 -16.61 -1.09 0.11
CA LEU A 120 -16.65 -2.55 0.06
C LEU A 120 -17.98 -3.09 0.56
N ILE A 121 -18.48 -2.60 1.70
CA ILE A 121 -19.80 -2.97 2.24
C ILE A 121 -20.91 -2.56 1.27
N ALA A 122 -20.85 -1.34 0.70
CA ALA A 122 -21.83 -0.87 -0.27
C ALA A 122 -21.86 -1.75 -1.52
N THR A 123 -20.69 -2.19 -2.00
CA THR A 123 -20.57 -3.07 -3.17
C THR A 123 -21.19 -4.43 -2.91
N VAL A 124 -20.97 -5.03 -1.73
CA VAL A 124 -21.65 -6.27 -1.33
C VAL A 124 -23.15 -6.09 -1.32
N ASN A 125 -23.65 -5.01 -0.72
CA ASN A 125 -25.09 -4.74 -0.56
C ASN A 125 -25.77 -4.46 -1.91
N SER A 126 -25.06 -3.90 -2.88
CA SER A 126 -25.60 -3.50 -4.19
C SER A 126 -25.40 -4.53 -5.30
N CYS A 127 -24.55 -5.55 -5.12
CA CYS A 127 -24.22 -6.53 -6.17
C CYS A 127 -25.36 -7.44 -6.60
N GLY A 128 -26.46 -7.43 -5.88
CA GLY A 128 -27.69 -8.21 -6.21
C GLY A 128 -27.61 -9.71 -5.94
N ARG A 129 -26.46 -10.24 -5.50
CA ARG A 129 -26.25 -11.68 -5.23
C ARG A 129 -26.53 -12.08 -3.79
N PHE A 130 -26.38 -11.14 -2.88
CA PHE A 130 -26.52 -11.33 -1.44
C PHE A 130 -27.59 -10.39 -0.88
N GLU A 131 -28.16 -10.77 0.26
CA GLU A 131 -28.89 -9.82 1.11
C GLU A 131 -27.90 -8.82 1.74
N PRO A 132 -28.36 -7.67 2.25
CA PRO A 132 -27.47 -6.70 2.88
C PRO A 132 -26.65 -7.31 4.01
N LEU A 133 -25.35 -7.00 4.02
CA LEU A 133 -24.41 -7.48 5.03
C LEU A 133 -24.82 -6.98 6.42
N GLN A 134 -24.90 -7.89 7.38
CA GLN A 134 -25.26 -7.64 8.76
C GLN A 134 -24.10 -7.96 9.69
N PHE A 135 -24.16 -7.43 10.90
CA PHE A 135 -23.09 -7.54 11.90
C PHE A 135 -23.65 -7.96 13.25
N ARG A 136 -23.15 -9.04 13.80
CA ARG A 136 -23.48 -9.54 15.12
C ARG A 136 -22.31 -9.26 16.06
N PHE A 137 -22.61 -8.57 17.16
CA PHE A 137 -21.65 -8.28 18.22
C PHE A 137 -21.91 -9.16 19.42
N THR A 138 -20.82 -9.70 19.99
CA THR A 138 -20.86 -10.49 21.22
C THR A 138 -19.86 -9.91 22.20
N ASP A 139 -20.29 -9.59 23.41
CA ASP A 139 -19.41 -9.16 24.49
C ASP A 139 -18.94 -10.41 25.26
N LYS A 140 -17.63 -10.65 25.27
CA LYS A 140 -16.98 -11.78 25.98
C LYS A 140 -16.57 -11.41 27.41
N GLY A 141 -16.90 -10.19 27.88
CA GLY A 141 -16.49 -9.68 29.18
C GLY A 141 -15.16 -8.93 29.15
N ALA A 142 -14.52 -8.78 30.31
CA ALA A 142 -13.26 -8.06 30.42
C ALA A 142 -12.15 -8.74 29.62
N LEU A 143 -11.38 -7.94 28.86
CA LEU A 143 -10.29 -8.42 27.99
C LEU A 143 -9.17 -9.08 28.81
N GLY A 144 -8.85 -8.54 30.01
CA GLY A 144 -7.76 -8.99 30.85
C GLY A 144 -6.38 -8.63 30.30
N MET A 145 -5.37 -9.41 30.71
CA MET A 145 -4.01 -9.26 30.16
C MET A 145 -3.90 -9.98 28.83
N VAL A 146 -3.33 -9.33 27.84
CA VAL A 146 -3.15 -9.90 26.49
C VAL A 146 -1.70 -9.67 26.05
N ASP A 147 -1.03 -10.74 25.68
CA ASP A 147 0.30 -10.68 25.08
C ASP A 147 0.18 -10.32 23.60
N TYR A 148 1.06 -9.45 23.13
CA TYR A 148 1.16 -9.09 21.72
C TYR A 148 2.61 -8.91 21.29
N THR A 149 2.87 -9.09 20.01
CA THR A 149 4.18 -8.87 19.42
C THR A 149 4.31 -7.43 18.94
N ASP A 150 5.36 -6.76 19.40
CA ASP A 150 5.77 -5.45 18.92
C ASP A 150 7.15 -5.56 18.27
N TYR A 151 7.48 -4.62 17.39
CA TYR A 151 8.74 -4.62 16.67
C TYR A 151 9.56 -3.39 17.05
N THR A 152 10.74 -3.61 17.62
CA THR A 152 11.67 -2.55 17.97
C THR A 152 12.90 -2.62 17.08
N TYR A 153 13.35 -1.45 16.59
CA TYR A 153 14.58 -1.37 15.80
C TYR A 153 15.80 -1.58 16.71
N ASN A 154 16.63 -2.57 16.37
CA ASN A 154 17.89 -2.81 17.03
C ASN A 154 19.03 -2.12 16.23
N PRO A 155 19.67 -1.05 16.79
CA PRO A 155 20.71 -0.31 16.08
C PRO A 155 21.98 -1.16 15.81
N GLN A 156 22.23 -2.19 16.61
CA GLN A 156 23.41 -3.04 16.49
C GLN A 156 23.26 -4.04 15.34
N THR A 157 22.09 -4.67 15.22
CA THR A 157 21.80 -5.62 14.14
C THR A 157 21.24 -4.94 12.88
N ARG A 158 20.86 -3.65 12.97
CA ARG A 158 20.16 -2.88 11.94
C ARG A 158 18.89 -3.57 11.44
N ARG A 159 18.22 -4.30 12.31
CA ARG A 159 16.99 -5.03 12.01
C ARG A 159 15.91 -4.74 13.04
N LYS A 160 14.67 -4.88 12.62
CA LYS A 160 13.54 -4.92 13.56
C LYS A 160 13.53 -6.28 14.24
N GLU A 161 13.51 -6.27 15.56
CA GLU A 161 13.42 -7.47 16.40
C GLU A 161 12.05 -7.53 17.06
N ALA A 162 11.43 -8.71 17.00
CA ALA A 162 10.13 -8.95 17.62
C ALA A 162 10.32 -9.05 19.14
N ILE A 163 9.54 -8.27 19.87
CA ILE A 163 9.47 -8.32 21.34
C ILE A 163 8.04 -8.59 21.78
N THR A 164 7.87 -9.51 22.72
CA THR A 164 6.56 -9.74 23.32
C THR A 164 6.30 -8.70 24.40
N LYS A 165 5.21 -7.96 24.26
CA LYS A 165 4.69 -7.00 25.24
C LYS A 165 3.37 -7.49 25.79
N GLN A 166 3.00 -6.96 26.95
CA GLN A 166 1.74 -7.29 27.61
C GLN A 166 0.86 -6.04 27.68
N PHE A 167 -0.40 -6.19 27.28
CA PHE A 167 -1.41 -5.13 27.29
C PHE A 167 -2.38 -5.37 28.46
N ASP A 168 -2.56 -4.36 29.33
CA ASP A 168 -3.56 -4.42 30.40
C ASP A 168 -4.94 -3.96 29.92
N GLY A 169 -5.76 -4.92 29.54
CA GLY A 169 -7.13 -4.70 29.06
C GLY A 169 -8.22 -4.86 30.12
N LYS A 170 -7.91 -4.83 31.44
CA LYS A 170 -8.87 -5.04 32.51
C LYS A 170 -10.08 -4.10 32.48
N LYS A 171 -9.89 -2.88 31.94
CA LYS A 171 -10.96 -1.86 31.81
C LYS A 171 -11.64 -1.88 30.43
N ILE A 172 -11.25 -2.79 29.55
CA ILE A 172 -11.72 -2.88 28.19
C ILE A 172 -12.48 -4.19 28.02
N HIS A 173 -13.64 -4.13 27.36
CA HIS A 173 -14.40 -5.32 27.01
C HIS A 173 -13.87 -5.96 25.73
N ASP A 174 -13.77 -7.29 25.74
CA ASP A 174 -13.47 -8.08 24.55
C ASP A 174 -14.75 -8.23 23.72
N ILE A 175 -14.97 -7.29 22.82
CA ILE A 175 -16.12 -7.31 21.91
C ILE A 175 -15.70 -8.05 20.65
N GLU A 176 -16.50 -9.03 20.25
CA GLU A 176 -16.36 -9.79 19.02
C GLU A 176 -17.40 -9.34 18.00
N CYS A 177 -17.03 -9.28 16.74
CA CYS A 177 -17.91 -8.99 15.60
C CYS A 177 -17.80 -10.07 14.54
N VAL A 178 -18.95 -10.54 14.05
CA VAL A 178 -19.08 -11.43 12.90
C VAL A 178 -19.93 -10.71 11.85
N ALA A 179 -19.43 -10.62 10.63
CA ALA A 179 -20.20 -10.17 9.47
C ALA A 179 -20.92 -11.38 8.88
N PHE A 180 -22.18 -11.24 8.54
CA PHE A 180 -22.96 -12.33 7.98
C PHE A 180 -24.02 -11.84 6.99
N THR A 181 -24.38 -12.69 6.04
CA THR A 181 -25.52 -12.49 5.14
C THR A 181 -25.91 -13.83 4.51
N THR A 182 -26.95 -13.82 3.67
CA THR A 182 -27.39 -14.97 2.88
C THR A 182 -27.29 -14.66 1.39
N LYS A 183 -27.11 -15.69 0.56
CA LYS A 183 -27.31 -15.54 -0.90
C LYS A 183 -28.80 -15.32 -1.17
N ARG A 184 -29.15 -14.44 -2.07
CA ARG A 184 -30.54 -14.26 -2.50
C ARG A 184 -31.11 -15.56 -3.04
N GLY A 185 -32.28 -15.93 -2.53
CA GLY A 185 -32.93 -17.18 -2.88
C GLY A 185 -32.35 -18.43 -2.23
N SER A 186 -31.54 -18.28 -1.16
CA SER A 186 -31.00 -19.39 -0.38
C SER A 186 -31.10 -19.07 1.12
N ASP A 187 -31.37 -20.09 1.94
CA ASP A 187 -31.45 -19.95 3.40
C ASP A 187 -30.11 -20.14 4.09
N GLY A 188 -29.03 -20.44 3.34
CA GLY A 188 -27.70 -20.65 3.90
C GLY A 188 -27.03 -19.35 4.33
N VAL A 189 -26.72 -19.24 5.63
CA VAL A 189 -26.00 -18.09 6.19
C VAL A 189 -24.50 -18.24 5.92
N LEU A 190 -23.91 -17.19 5.40
CA LEU A 190 -22.46 -17.07 5.18
C LEU A 190 -21.90 -16.13 6.25
N GLU A 191 -21.02 -16.64 7.10
CA GLU A 191 -20.44 -15.89 8.22
C GLU A 191 -18.93 -15.70 8.06
N SER A 192 -18.42 -14.51 8.40
CA SER A 192 -16.98 -14.27 8.47
C SER A 192 -16.36 -15.00 9.67
N SER A 193 -15.04 -15.15 9.64
CA SER A 193 -14.30 -15.40 10.86
C SER A 193 -14.58 -14.28 11.88
N PRO A 194 -14.65 -14.61 13.19
CA PRO A 194 -14.86 -13.60 14.22
C PRO A 194 -13.66 -12.67 14.35
N VAL A 195 -13.93 -11.38 14.47
CA VAL A 195 -12.93 -10.35 14.74
C VAL A 195 -13.20 -9.80 16.14
N SER A 196 -12.21 -9.80 17.01
CA SER A 196 -12.35 -9.34 18.39
C SER A 196 -11.36 -8.25 18.77
N VAL A 197 -11.62 -7.55 19.89
CA VAL A 197 -10.67 -6.60 20.46
C VAL A 197 -9.40 -7.33 20.88
N ARG A 198 -9.50 -8.55 21.39
CA ARG A 198 -8.36 -9.42 21.70
C ARG A 198 -7.48 -9.63 20.48
N LEU A 199 -8.08 -10.01 19.35
CA LEU A 199 -7.36 -10.17 18.08
C LEU A 199 -6.67 -8.86 17.69
N ALA A 200 -7.37 -7.73 17.78
CA ALA A 200 -6.80 -6.42 17.43
C ALA A 200 -5.61 -6.02 18.32
N VAL A 201 -5.59 -6.45 19.59
CA VAL A 201 -4.44 -6.28 20.48
C VAL A 201 -3.30 -7.21 20.07
N GLN A 202 -3.58 -8.50 19.85
CA GLN A 202 -2.58 -9.51 19.49
C GLN A 202 -1.86 -9.16 18.18
N GLU A 203 -2.59 -8.62 17.21
CA GLU A 203 -2.06 -8.15 15.93
C GLU A 203 -1.43 -6.74 15.99
N GLY A 204 -1.38 -6.13 17.17
CA GLY A 204 -0.80 -4.80 17.36
C GLY A 204 -1.67 -3.63 16.85
N TRP A 205 -2.82 -3.86 16.24
CA TRP A 205 -3.68 -2.78 15.67
C TRP A 205 -4.23 -1.84 16.75
N PHE A 206 -4.62 -2.40 17.89
CA PHE A 206 -5.21 -1.67 18.99
C PHE A 206 -4.19 -0.81 19.75
N THR A 207 -2.95 -1.28 19.87
CA THR A 207 -1.91 -0.68 20.75
C THR A 207 -1.16 0.48 20.09
N LYS A 208 -1.35 0.73 18.80
CA LYS A 208 -0.69 1.82 18.06
C LYS A 208 -1.15 3.19 18.55
N ASN A 209 -0.24 4.16 18.56
CA ASN A 209 -0.57 5.54 18.86
C ASN A 209 -1.58 6.10 17.85
N GLY A 210 -2.67 6.70 18.36
CA GLY A 210 -3.74 7.26 17.54
C GLY A 210 -4.60 6.22 16.83
N SER A 211 -4.54 4.96 17.25
CA SER A 211 -5.32 3.88 16.65
C SER A 211 -6.83 4.13 16.77
N LYS A 212 -7.53 4.06 15.67
CA LYS A 212 -9.00 4.13 15.61
C LYS A 212 -9.67 2.95 16.31
N TRP A 213 -8.96 1.86 16.53
CA TRP A 213 -9.44 0.73 17.32
C TRP A 213 -9.76 1.11 18.77
N GLN A 214 -9.09 2.13 19.33
CA GLN A 214 -9.36 2.62 20.67
C GLN A 214 -10.57 3.55 20.75
N THR A 215 -10.80 4.37 19.72
CA THR A 215 -11.84 5.42 19.72
C THR A 215 -13.11 5.02 18.98
N MET A 216 -13.01 4.14 17.97
CA MET A 216 -14.09 3.72 17.09
C MET A 216 -14.17 2.18 17.02
N THR A 217 -14.00 1.50 18.14
CA THR A 217 -13.83 0.05 18.26
C THR A 217 -14.88 -0.76 17.47
N LYS A 218 -16.18 -0.49 17.69
CA LYS A 218 -17.24 -1.22 16.98
C LYS A 218 -17.18 -1.04 15.47
N GLN A 219 -16.83 0.15 15.00
CA GLN A 219 -16.72 0.43 13.58
C GLN A 219 -15.51 -0.28 12.94
N MET A 220 -14.39 -0.30 13.62
CA MET A 220 -13.21 -1.04 13.16
C MET A 220 -13.44 -2.55 13.13
N LEU A 221 -14.13 -3.08 14.13
CA LEU A 221 -14.58 -4.48 14.14
C LEU A 221 -15.48 -4.81 12.93
N MET A 222 -16.49 -3.95 12.64
CA MET A 222 -17.35 -4.10 11.46
C MET A 222 -16.56 -4.10 10.15
N TYR A 223 -15.66 -3.14 9.98
CA TYR A 223 -14.87 -3.00 8.76
C TYR A 223 -13.98 -4.21 8.53
N ARG A 224 -13.32 -4.69 9.59
CA ARG A 224 -12.46 -5.87 9.48
C ARG A 224 -13.27 -7.15 9.23
N ALA A 225 -14.41 -7.31 9.90
CA ALA A 225 -15.31 -8.45 9.68
C ALA A 225 -15.89 -8.44 8.25
N ALA A 226 -16.27 -7.26 7.72
CA ALA A 226 -16.75 -7.12 6.35
C ALA A 226 -15.66 -7.49 5.32
N SER A 227 -14.42 -7.05 5.54
CA SER A 227 -13.30 -7.40 4.68
C SER A 227 -13.03 -8.92 4.69
N MET A 228 -13.01 -9.54 5.87
CA MET A 228 -12.84 -10.99 5.99
C MET A 228 -13.96 -11.75 5.30
N TRP A 229 -15.21 -11.29 5.46
CA TRP A 229 -16.35 -11.87 4.77
C TRP A 229 -16.21 -11.78 3.25
N THR A 230 -15.89 -10.59 2.73
CA THR A 230 -15.78 -10.36 1.29
C THR A 230 -14.65 -11.18 0.68
N ASN A 231 -13.51 -11.26 1.35
CA ASN A 231 -12.37 -12.06 0.88
C ASN A 231 -12.67 -13.56 0.83
N ALA A 232 -13.56 -14.05 1.70
CA ALA A 232 -13.94 -15.46 1.74
C ALA A 232 -15.03 -15.83 0.73
N TYR A 233 -16.04 -14.98 0.54
CA TYR A 233 -17.26 -15.35 -0.18
C TYR A 233 -17.51 -14.56 -1.47
N ALA A 234 -16.84 -13.44 -1.66
CA ALA A 234 -17.02 -12.56 -2.81
C ALA A 234 -15.72 -11.80 -3.17
N PRO A 235 -14.56 -12.49 -3.32
CA PRO A 235 -13.26 -11.84 -3.54
C PRO A 235 -13.23 -11.02 -4.84
N GLU A 236 -14.07 -11.36 -5.81
CA GLU A 236 -14.21 -10.61 -7.06
C GLU A 236 -14.79 -9.19 -6.85
N LEU A 237 -15.52 -8.95 -5.76
CA LEU A 237 -16.04 -7.61 -5.45
C LEU A 237 -14.93 -6.68 -4.92
N SER A 238 -13.95 -7.24 -4.20
CA SER A 238 -12.77 -6.50 -3.77
C SER A 238 -11.67 -6.48 -4.83
N MET A 239 -11.76 -7.31 -5.88
CA MET A 239 -10.68 -7.56 -6.86
C MET A 239 -9.35 -7.94 -6.18
N GLY A 240 -9.41 -8.58 -5.02
CA GLY A 240 -8.25 -8.93 -4.21
C GLY A 240 -7.55 -7.73 -3.53
N MET A 241 -8.11 -6.53 -3.63
CA MET A 241 -7.58 -5.35 -2.96
C MET A 241 -7.97 -5.34 -1.48
N ARG A 242 -7.03 -4.92 -0.65
CA ARG A 242 -7.27 -4.70 0.79
C ARG A 242 -8.04 -3.42 1.03
N THR A 243 -8.60 -3.29 2.23
CA THR A 243 -9.17 -2.01 2.64
C THR A 243 -8.09 -1.03 3.10
N VAL A 244 -8.44 0.27 3.10
CA VAL A 244 -7.55 1.35 3.58
C VAL A 244 -7.14 1.09 5.03
N GLU A 245 -8.09 0.66 5.85
CA GLU A 245 -7.89 0.37 7.27
C GLU A 245 -6.94 -0.83 7.44
N GLU A 246 -7.08 -1.88 6.62
CA GLU A 246 -6.16 -3.03 6.62
C GLU A 246 -4.74 -2.63 6.22
N GLN A 247 -4.61 -1.78 5.22
CA GLN A 247 -3.29 -1.30 4.81
C GLN A 247 -2.64 -0.44 5.90
N GLN A 248 -3.41 0.43 6.56
CA GLN A 248 -2.92 1.23 7.68
C GLN A 248 -2.49 0.36 8.86
N ASP A 249 -3.23 -0.70 9.16
CA ASP A 249 -2.89 -1.64 10.22
C ASP A 249 -1.56 -2.38 9.93
N ILE A 250 -1.33 -2.79 8.69
CA ILE A 250 -0.13 -3.52 8.28
C ILE A 250 1.08 -2.59 8.15
N TYR A 251 0.92 -1.43 7.51
CA TYR A 251 2.05 -0.57 7.15
C TYR A 251 2.55 0.34 8.28
N THR A 252 1.82 0.49 9.37
CA THR A 252 2.39 1.15 10.56
C THR A 252 3.51 0.30 11.18
N GLU A 253 3.60 -0.99 10.84
CA GLU A 253 4.75 -1.84 11.19
C GLU A 253 5.97 -1.61 10.28
N TYR A 254 5.75 -1.11 9.06
CA TYR A 254 6.81 -0.69 8.15
C TYR A 254 6.94 0.84 8.24
N GLU A 255 7.62 1.32 9.26
CA GLU A 255 8.13 2.68 9.23
C GLU A 255 8.99 2.82 7.96
N ASP A 256 8.65 3.77 7.11
CA ASP A 256 9.33 3.94 5.83
C ASP A 256 10.76 4.45 6.06
N VAL A 257 11.68 3.52 6.23
CA VAL A 257 13.13 3.80 6.29
C VAL A 257 13.69 4.25 4.92
N THR A 258 12.82 4.43 3.91
CA THR A 258 13.25 4.88 2.57
C THR A 258 13.84 6.29 2.64
N ALA A 259 13.30 7.16 3.51
CA ALA A 259 13.87 8.50 3.73
C ALA A 259 15.23 8.44 4.43
N GLU A 260 15.40 7.56 5.42
CA GLU A 260 16.70 7.35 6.11
C GLU A 260 17.70 6.67 5.18
N VAL A 261 17.27 5.66 4.41
CA VAL A 261 18.11 5.00 3.40
C VAL A 261 18.45 5.94 2.24
N ALA A 262 17.56 6.83 1.83
CA ALA A 262 17.84 7.86 0.83
C ALA A 262 18.85 8.88 1.37
N ALA A 263 18.66 9.36 2.60
CA ALA A 263 19.61 10.26 3.27
C ALA A 263 20.98 9.59 3.53
N GLU A 264 20.99 8.30 3.87
CA GLU A 264 22.20 7.52 4.06
C GLU A 264 22.91 7.24 2.71
N LYS A 265 22.17 7.01 1.63
CA LYS A 265 22.71 6.92 0.26
C LYS A 265 23.28 8.25 -0.21
N GLU A 266 22.62 9.36 0.06
CA GLU A 266 23.08 10.71 -0.26
C GLU A 266 24.35 11.07 0.55
N ASN A 267 24.36 10.79 1.84
CA ASN A 267 25.51 10.94 2.70
C ASN A 267 26.68 10.02 2.34
N ASN A 268 26.43 8.83 1.81
CA ASN A 268 27.46 7.89 1.37
C ASN A 268 27.91 8.16 -0.07
N ALA A 269 27.06 8.70 -0.94
CA ALA A 269 27.44 9.13 -2.28
C ALA A 269 28.49 10.26 -2.24
N ASN A 270 28.36 11.19 -1.29
CA ASN A 270 29.30 12.30 -1.11
C ASN A 270 30.61 11.89 -0.41
N LYS A 271 30.73 10.65 0.11
CA LYS A 271 31.96 10.16 0.77
C LYS A 271 32.84 9.28 -0.10
N LYS A 272 32.46 8.97 -1.32
CA LYS A 272 33.35 8.24 -2.26
C LYS A 272 34.44 9.18 -2.79
N ARG A 273 35.64 9.06 -2.20
CA ARG A 273 36.84 9.65 -2.76
C ARG A 273 37.16 8.97 -4.11
N ILE A 274 37.07 9.72 -5.18
CA ILE A 274 37.47 9.23 -6.52
C ILE A 274 38.97 9.35 -6.61
N SER A 275 39.68 8.22 -6.67
CA SER A 275 41.11 8.20 -7.01
C SER A 275 41.23 8.14 -8.53
N LEU A 276 41.75 9.21 -9.13
CA LEU A 276 42.09 9.24 -10.54
C LEU A 276 43.51 8.72 -10.70
N ASP A 277 43.69 7.60 -11.41
CA ASP A 277 44.98 7.10 -11.83
C ASP A 277 45.35 7.80 -13.12
N MET A 278 46.36 8.67 -13.03
CA MET A 278 46.87 9.49 -14.17
C MET A 278 47.99 8.81 -14.94
N GLY A 279 48.15 7.49 -14.88
CA GLY A 279 49.03 6.72 -15.72
C GLY A 279 50.54 6.96 -15.53
N ASN A 280 50.97 7.69 -14.51
CA ASN A 280 52.35 8.03 -14.25
C ASN A 280 52.77 7.76 -12.79
N GLY A 281 52.14 6.78 -12.13
CA GLY A 281 52.46 6.36 -10.77
C GLY A 281 52.11 7.38 -9.67
N LYS A 282 51.35 8.43 -9.97
CA LYS A 282 50.91 9.43 -9.01
C LYS A 282 49.36 9.38 -8.88
N THR A 283 48.87 8.91 -7.72
CA THR A 283 47.48 8.93 -7.40
C THR A 283 47.13 10.24 -6.72
N GLN A 284 46.20 11.01 -7.26
CA GLN A 284 45.67 12.23 -6.62
C GLN A 284 44.26 11.94 -6.05
N VAL A 285 43.95 12.44 -4.88
CA VAL A 285 42.65 12.33 -4.26
C VAL A 285 41.96 13.67 -4.37
N VAL A 286 40.83 13.71 -5.07
CA VAL A 286 40.00 14.91 -5.23
C VAL A 286 38.98 14.93 -4.10
N ASN A 287 38.91 16.03 -3.36
CA ASN A 287 37.80 16.27 -2.39
C ASN A 287 36.57 16.73 -3.20
N THR A 288 35.52 15.94 -3.17
CA THR A 288 34.29 16.21 -3.93
C THR A 288 33.47 17.39 -3.38
N GLU A 289 33.76 17.89 -2.18
CA GLU A 289 33.07 19.06 -1.60
C GLU A 289 33.72 20.40 -1.99
N THR A 290 35.01 20.44 -2.12
CA THR A 290 35.76 21.69 -2.40
C THR A 290 36.43 21.73 -3.77
N GLY A 291 36.43 20.62 -4.49
CA GLY A 291 37.12 20.51 -5.78
C GLY A 291 38.68 20.62 -5.69
N GLU A 292 39.25 20.64 -4.48
CA GLU A 292 40.68 20.77 -4.29
C GLU A 292 41.42 19.44 -4.44
N ILE A 293 42.50 19.48 -5.18
CA ILE A 293 43.40 18.35 -5.42
C ILE A 293 44.46 18.34 -4.31
N GLN A 294 44.44 17.36 -3.42
CA GLN A 294 45.49 17.20 -2.40
C GLN A 294 46.52 16.16 -2.82
N PRO A 295 47.83 16.50 -2.86
CA PRO A 295 48.89 15.52 -3.11
C PRO A 295 49.03 14.57 -1.91
N LYS A 296 49.07 13.26 -2.16
CA LYS A 296 49.28 12.23 -1.14
C LYS A 296 50.69 12.38 -0.57
N LYS A 297 50.84 12.74 0.72
CA LYS A 297 52.12 12.65 1.44
C LYS A 297 52.56 11.19 1.46
N THR A 298 53.68 10.87 0.85
CA THR A 298 54.38 9.59 0.94
C THR A 298 54.85 9.37 2.37
N ALA A 299 54.31 8.39 3.04
CA ALA A 299 54.81 7.91 4.33
C ALA A 299 56.12 7.16 4.08
N ALA A 300 57.15 7.51 4.87
CA ALA A 300 58.46 6.93 4.82
C ALA A 300 58.43 5.42 5.13
N LYS A 301 59.28 4.69 4.43
CA LYS A 301 59.61 3.28 4.65
C LYS A 301 60.26 3.11 6.02
N GLU A 302 59.68 2.31 6.88
CA GLU A 302 60.43 1.58 7.89
C GLU A 302 60.50 0.12 7.51
N THR A 303 61.73 -0.39 7.45
CA THR A 303 62.14 -1.74 7.08
C THR A 303 61.93 -2.71 8.27
N PRO A 304 61.74 -3.99 8.01
CA PRO A 304 61.32 -4.97 8.99
C PRO A 304 62.54 -5.69 9.62
N ASP A 305 62.37 -6.09 10.88
CA ASP A 305 63.26 -7.12 11.43
C ASP A 305 62.47 -8.19 12.17
N ASN A 306 62.87 -9.43 11.86
CA ASN A 306 62.74 -10.70 12.56
C ASN A 306 61.39 -11.50 12.53
N ALA A 307 61.49 -12.55 11.73
CA ALA A 307 60.82 -13.85 11.90
C ALA A 307 61.66 -14.72 12.91
N PRO A 308 61.32 -16.02 13.24
CA PRO A 308 60.09 -16.78 13.11
C PRO A 308 59.73 -17.61 14.36
N LYS A 309 58.60 -18.29 14.45
CA LYS A 309 58.48 -19.70 14.88
C LYS A 309 57.10 -20.32 14.59
N ALA A 310 57.19 -21.48 13.98
CA ALA A 310 56.18 -22.43 13.66
C ALA A 310 55.63 -23.23 14.85
N SER A 311 54.39 -23.71 14.75
CA SER A 311 53.92 -25.09 15.03
C SER A 311 52.44 -25.14 14.66
N GLU A 312 52.10 -25.88 13.59
CA GLU A 312 51.54 -27.28 13.59
C GLU A 312 50.35 -27.50 14.55
N ASN A 313 49.16 -27.74 14.08
CA ASN A 313 48.49 -29.00 13.79
C ASN A 313 47.00 -28.81 13.53
N ALA A 314 46.52 -29.17 12.40
CA ALA A 314 45.82 -30.38 12.03
C ALA A 314 44.33 -30.49 12.41
N ASN A 315 43.54 -30.60 11.33
CA ASN A 315 42.37 -31.47 11.13
C ASN A 315 41.08 -31.27 11.93
N ASN A 316 39.98 -30.91 11.32
CA ASN A 316 38.97 -31.88 10.86
C ASN A 316 37.71 -31.18 10.34
N THR A 317 37.41 -31.36 9.10
CA THR A 317 36.04 -31.38 8.58
C THR A 317 35.35 -32.67 9.01
N PRO A 318 33.98 -32.76 9.11
CA PRO A 318 33.18 -32.91 7.91
C PRO A 318 31.79 -32.22 7.91
N ASN A 319 31.38 -31.85 6.72
CA ASN A 319 29.98 -31.79 6.30
C ASN A 319 29.41 -33.21 6.27
N PRO A 320 28.10 -33.50 6.53
CA PRO A 320 27.10 -33.37 5.48
C PRO A 320 25.68 -33.03 5.97
N GLY A 321 24.92 -32.32 5.16
CA GLY A 321 23.78 -32.82 4.37
C GLY A 321 22.47 -33.08 5.14
N PHE A 322 21.51 -32.30 4.88
CA PHE A 322 20.19 -32.52 4.25
C PHE A 322 19.48 -31.17 4.20
#